data_b30c9e74ad1def72043a2f9f28054d81
#
_entry.id   b30c9e74ad1def72043a2f9f28054d81
#
_cell.length_a   1.000
_cell.length_b   1.000
_cell.length_c   1.000
_cell.angle_alpha   90.00
_cell.angle_beta   90.00
_cell.angle_gamma   90.00
#
_symmetry.space_group_name_H-M   'P 1'
#
loop_
_entity.id
_entity.type
_entity.pdbx_description
1 polymer ?
#
loop_
_entity_poly.entity_id
_entity_poly.type
_entity_poly.pdbx_seq_one_letter_code
_entity_poly.pdbx_strand_id
1 'polypeptide(L)'
;MDAKAHLSKAIALNPDYSEAYYELGLLLKKDGDSDQALEHFQKAVSLRNDFAEAECELAIMLQFSKDLESSRNHFLNSLEINPNYANAYFHYGLLLIELEDIEEAKNNFDKVTEINQNYAPAYFNKAKLLTSPDDFEDAKKNYETAIDIDEGYVDAHYYLGKLYLGGIATDKEGTIIDCRDDAKAEFHFLKVLEIDDSHPRAYYNLAKIKSEAEKTKEAETLLKKAISLNPEYSKAHFLIAHVFEETKRVSLAEKHFELSIKFFKENAIAHYRLGVMKYHDGEFEKSLTHLKKSAEINPQHAESNFYIAMILRSDEDASLAKKHFYKALELNPEYSLAYFELGNHSVANGDLNEAKLHFQKASDLDQNFVLAYFHLAKILTNPSEYDQAYRNYETALEIKPDLSECHYWFAKLLASGEKLKTDGSLIKEPEIGRAKDHLSKAIKINKEFSKAYFKLGLLLVEDGDYVDAMRNFESAITYNKDFAEAHYQIALLLMDEKASQTLSKIKPKKAKSLK
;
A
#
# COMPACT_ATOMS: atom_id res chain seq x y z
N MET A 1 -30.91 -18.85 50.41
CA MET A 1 -32.32 -18.36 50.29
C MET A 1 -32.40 -17.61 48.98
N ASP A 2 -33.40 -17.86 48.22
CA ASP A 2 -33.57 -17.28 46.91
C ASP A 2 -34.19 -15.86 47.04
N ALA A 3 -33.42 -14.81 46.77
CA ALA A 3 -33.87 -13.42 46.85
C ALA A 3 -35.12 -13.17 45.95
N LYS A 4 -35.18 -13.79 44.76
CA LYS A 4 -36.33 -13.70 43.88
C LYS A 4 -37.63 -14.23 44.55
N ALA A 5 -37.55 -15.37 45.23
CA ALA A 5 -38.70 -15.93 45.93
C ALA A 5 -39.25 -15.01 47.02
N HIS A 6 -38.35 -14.33 47.77
CA HIS A 6 -38.75 -13.35 48.76
C HIS A 6 -39.35 -12.08 48.16
N LEU A 7 -38.78 -11.55 47.08
CA LEU A 7 -39.36 -10.40 46.36
C LEU A 7 -40.70 -10.72 45.74
N SER A 8 -40.87 -11.89 45.09
CA SER A 8 -42.15 -12.34 44.60
C SER A 8 -43.18 -12.50 45.70
N LYS A 9 -42.74 -12.96 46.89
CA LYS A 9 -43.64 -13.03 48.05
C LYS A 9 -44.01 -11.63 48.57
N ALA A 10 -43.07 -10.68 48.56
CA ALA A 10 -43.32 -9.27 48.96
C ALA A 10 -44.40 -8.65 48.03
N ILE A 11 -44.25 -8.84 46.71
CA ILE A 11 -45.21 -8.37 45.70
C ILE A 11 -46.58 -9.05 45.89
N ALA A 12 -46.61 -10.34 46.19
CA ALA A 12 -47.87 -11.06 46.44
C ALA A 12 -48.58 -10.54 47.68
N LEU A 13 -47.84 -10.07 48.69
CA LEU A 13 -48.41 -9.51 49.94
C LEU A 13 -48.78 -8.04 49.83
N ASN A 14 -48.03 -7.30 49.02
CA ASN A 14 -48.28 -5.90 48.71
C ASN A 14 -48.07 -5.64 47.20
N PRO A 15 -49.14 -5.73 46.38
CA PRO A 15 -49.07 -5.53 44.92
C PRO A 15 -48.70 -4.11 44.49
N ASP A 16 -48.69 -3.13 45.39
CA ASP A 16 -48.34 -1.75 45.12
C ASP A 16 -46.88 -1.41 45.59
N TYR A 17 -46.08 -2.42 45.91
CA TYR A 17 -44.71 -2.23 46.42
C TYR A 17 -43.72 -2.01 45.29
N SER A 18 -43.61 -0.78 44.84
CA SER A 18 -42.79 -0.38 43.65
C SER A 18 -41.32 -0.79 43.76
N GLU A 19 -40.71 -0.68 44.95
CA GLU A 19 -39.31 -1.06 45.18
C GLU A 19 -39.10 -2.57 45.04
N ALA A 20 -40.09 -3.39 45.41
CA ALA A 20 -40.00 -4.85 45.24
C ALA A 20 -40.02 -5.25 43.76
N TYR A 21 -40.82 -4.56 42.94
CA TYR A 21 -40.79 -4.71 41.49
C TYR A 21 -39.43 -4.26 40.91
N TYR A 22 -38.91 -3.11 41.30
CA TYR A 22 -37.63 -2.61 40.85
C TYR A 22 -36.48 -3.59 41.16
N GLU A 23 -36.37 -4.05 42.41
CA GLU A 23 -35.34 -5.00 42.82
C GLU A 23 -35.45 -6.36 42.12
N LEU A 24 -36.69 -6.83 41.91
CA LEU A 24 -36.93 -8.06 41.15
C LEU A 24 -36.55 -7.89 39.67
N GLY A 25 -36.85 -6.73 39.09
CA GLY A 25 -36.44 -6.33 37.74
C GLY A 25 -34.91 -6.36 37.60
N LEU A 26 -34.14 -5.83 38.56
CA LEU A 26 -32.68 -5.88 38.58
C LEU A 26 -32.13 -7.31 38.60
N LEU A 27 -32.72 -8.17 39.43
CA LEU A 27 -32.32 -9.59 39.49
C LEU A 27 -32.61 -10.33 38.18
N LEU A 28 -33.78 -10.09 37.56
CA LEU A 28 -34.16 -10.68 36.27
C LEU A 28 -33.25 -10.20 35.16
N LYS A 29 -32.93 -8.90 35.10
CA LYS A 29 -31.96 -8.32 34.18
C LYS A 29 -30.58 -9.00 34.30
N LYS A 30 -30.10 -9.21 35.54
CA LYS A 30 -28.83 -9.91 35.82
C LYS A 30 -28.83 -11.36 35.34
N ASP A 31 -29.95 -12.04 35.42
CA ASP A 31 -30.08 -13.44 34.98
C ASP A 31 -30.38 -13.57 33.46
N GLY A 32 -30.47 -12.43 32.75
CA GLY A 32 -30.71 -12.38 31.30
C GLY A 32 -32.18 -12.50 30.89
N ASP A 33 -33.11 -12.45 31.84
CA ASP A 33 -34.57 -12.48 31.56
C ASP A 33 -35.06 -11.04 31.28
N SER A 34 -34.71 -10.53 30.10
CA SER A 34 -34.94 -9.14 29.71
C SER A 34 -36.42 -8.76 29.63
N ASP A 35 -37.27 -9.66 29.14
CA ASP A 35 -38.70 -9.38 28.98
C ASP A 35 -39.39 -9.21 30.33
N GLN A 36 -39.15 -10.13 31.27
CA GLN A 36 -39.70 -10.00 32.61
C GLN A 36 -39.11 -8.80 33.36
N ALA A 37 -37.81 -8.50 33.19
CA ALA A 37 -37.20 -7.32 33.79
C ALA A 37 -37.91 -6.05 33.32
N LEU A 38 -38.17 -5.93 32.02
CA LEU A 38 -38.90 -4.80 31.41
C LEU A 38 -40.29 -4.63 32.05
N GLU A 39 -41.09 -5.72 32.14
CA GLU A 39 -42.40 -5.67 32.76
C GLU A 39 -42.36 -5.21 34.22
N HIS A 40 -41.34 -5.66 34.96
CA HIS A 40 -41.21 -5.30 36.38
C HIS A 40 -40.79 -3.84 36.54
N PHE A 41 -39.90 -3.30 35.70
CA PHE A 41 -39.53 -1.87 35.73
C PHE A 41 -40.74 -0.99 35.30
N GLN A 42 -41.49 -1.37 34.26
CA GLN A 42 -42.73 -0.68 33.90
C GLN A 42 -43.74 -0.63 35.05
N LYS A 43 -43.88 -1.73 35.78
CA LYS A 43 -44.76 -1.78 36.94
C LYS A 43 -44.24 -0.90 38.07
N ALA A 44 -42.94 -0.91 38.35
CA ALA A 44 -42.33 -0.04 39.38
C ALA A 44 -42.58 1.44 39.10
N VAL A 45 -42.36 1.88 37.87
CA VAL A 45 -42.63 3.26 37.41
C VAL A 45 -44.13 3.60 37.49
N SER A 46 -45.03 2.69 37.06
CA SER A 46 -46.47 2.93 37.12
C SER A 46 -47.02 3.07 38.53
N LEU A 47 -46.33 2.46 39.52
CA LEU A 47 -46.73 2.54 40.92
C LEU A 47 -46.13 3.73 41.66
N ARG A 48 -45.01 4.24 41.22
CA ARG A 48 -44.33 5.37 41.83
C ARG A 48 -43.68 6.28 40.76
N ASN A 49 -44.33 7.42 40.51
CA ASN A 49 -43.95 8.34 39.43
C ASN A 49 -42.71 9.17 39.73
N ASP A 50 -42.20 9.16 40.96
CA ASP A 50 -40.96 9.87 41.39
C ASP A 50 -39.79 8.88 41.63
N PHE A 51 -39.73 7.80 40.85
CA PHE A 51 -38.72 6.74 40.99
C PHE A 51 -37.65 6.85 39.87
N ALA A 52 -36.71 7.80 40.03
CA ALA A 52 -35.69 8.09 39.04
C ALA A 52 -34.87 6.86 38.60
N GLU A 53 -34.51 5.97 39.55
CA GLU A 53 -33.73 4.75 39.29
C GLU A 53 -34.53 3.75 38.43
N ALA A 54 -35.83 3.60 38.69
CA ALA A 54 -36.71 2.70 37.92
C ALA A 54 -36.94 3.25 36.51
N GLU A 55 -37.13 4.57 36.35
CA GLU A 55 -37.20 5.25 35.05
C GLU A 55 -35.93 5.02 34.22
N CYS A 56 -34.74 5.17 34.85
CA CYS A 56 -33.45 4.94 34.20
C CYS A 56 -33.30 3.49 33.74
N GLU A 57 -33.60 2.50 34.60
CA GLU A 57 -33.49 1.09 34.23
C GLU A 57 -34.50 0.68 33.15
N LEU A 58 -35.71 1.24 33.18
CA LEU A 58 -36.70 1.08 32.13
C LEU A 58 -36.19 1.63 30.81
N ALA A 59 -35.61 2.82 30.81
CA ALA A 59 -34.99 3.43 29.64
C ALA A 59 -33.89 2.56 29.04
N ILE A 60 -32.99 2.03 29.87
CA ILE A 60 -31.93 1.09 29.44
C ILE A 60 -32.53 -0.13 28.75
N MET A 61 -33.58 -0.73 29.35
CA MET A 61 -34.23 -1.93 28.77
C MET A 61 -34.92 -1.63 27.44
N LEU A 62 -35.56 -0.45 27.30
CA LEU A 62 -36.15 0.00 26.04
C LEU A 62 -35.10 0.26 24.96
N GLN A 63 -33.94 0.78 25.31
CA GLN A 63 -32.81 0.92 24.38
C GLN A 63 -32.38 -0.46 23.84
N PHE A 64 -32.25 -1.48 24.70
CA PHE A 64 -31.93 -2.83 24.27
C PHE A 64 -32.96 -3.40 23.31
N SER A 65 -34.23 -3.11 23.52
CA SER A 65 -35.34 -3.55 22.63
C SER A 65 -35.48 -2.66 21.38
N LYS A 66 -34.61 -1.65 21.19
CA LYS A 66 -34.63 -0.71 20.07
C LYS A 66 -35.82 0.24 20.02
N ASP A 67 -36.53 0.41 21.13
CA ASP A 67 -37.48 1.50 21.29
C ASP A 67 -36.77 2.76 21.82
N LEU A 68 -36.07 3.41 20.91
CA LEU A 68 -35.16 4.53 21.27
C LEU A 68 -35.93 5.80 21.67
N GLU A 69 -37.15 6.00 21.13
CA GLU A 69 -37.99 7.15 21.47
C GLU A 69 -38.53 7.06 22.90
N SER A 70 -39.11 5.91 23.26
CA SER A 70 -39.55 5.67 24.63
C SER A 70 -38.40 5.69 25.62
N SER A 71 -37.24 5.11 25.26
CA SER A 71 -36.03 5.15 26.05
C SER A 71 -35.60 6.57 26.38
N ARG A 72 -35.56 7.46 25.36
CA ARG A 72 -35.24 8.88 25.54
C ARG A 72 -36.16 9.56 26.54
N ASN A 73 -37.47 9.34 26.40
CA ASN A 73 -38.46 9.94 27.28
C ASN A 73 -38.28 9.52 28.75
N HIS A 74 -38.00 8.22 28.98
CA HIS A 74 -37.79 7.70 30.32
C HIS A 74 -36.46 8.17 30.93
N PHE A 75 -35.38 8.37 30.13
CA PHE A 75 -34.16 9.04 30.64
C PHE A 75 -34.44 10.47 31.05
N LEU A 76 -35.19 11.25 30.26
CA LEU A 76 -35.55 12.61 30.60
C LEU A 76 -36.41 12.69 31.87
N ASN A 77 -37.39 11.79 32.02
CA ASN A 77 -38.16 11.67 33.26
C ASN A 77 -37.26 11.37 34.47
N SER A 78 -36.33 10.42 34.33
CA SER A 78 -35.37 10.09 35.38
C SER A 78 -34.56 11.33 35.83
N LEU A 79 -34.09 12.12 34.85
CA LEU A 79 -33.30 13.33 35.10
C LEU A 79 -34.14 14.50 35.60
N GLU A 80 -35.42 14.58 35.26
CA GLU A 80 -36.36 15.56 35.84
C GLU A 80 -36.62 15.26 37.33
N ILE A 81 -36.80 13.97 37.67
CA ILE A 81 -36.99 13.51 39.05
C ILE A 81 -35.71 13.70 39.88
N ASN A 82 -34.56 13.30 39.33
CA ASN A 82 -33.26 13.44 40.01
C ASN A 82 -32.19 14.07 39.10
N PRO A 83 -32.05 15.43 39.12
CA PRO A 83 -31.06 16.13 38.31
C PRO A 83 -29.57 15.84 38.65
N ASN A 84 -29.30 15.09 39.71
CA ASN A 84 -27.96 14.70 40.11
C ASN A 84 -27.71 13.17 39.94
N TYR A 85 -28.50 12.51 39.10
CA TYR A 85 -28.37 11.07 38.89
C TYR A 85 -27.36 10.78 37.77
N ALA A 86 -26.09 10.67 38.12
CA ALA A 86 -24.97 10.46 37.18
C ALA A 86 -25.18 9.25 36.24
N ASN A 87 -25.79 8.15 36.75
CA ASN A 87 -26.04 6.97 35.95
C ASN A 87 -27.03 7.22 34.80
N ALA A 88 -28.08 8.02 35.04
CA ALA A 88 -29.03 8.39 33.99
C ALA A 88 -28.37 9.25 32.91
N TYR A 89 -27.58 10.26 33.30
CA TYR A 89 -26.79 11.04 32.34
C TYR A 89 -25.85 10.17 31.51
N PHE A 90 -25.16 9.22 32.17
CA PHE A 90 -24.24 8.32 31.47
C PHE A 90 -24.95 7.47 30.40
N HIS A 91 -26.03 6.79 30.77
CA HIS A 91 -26.76 5.94 29.85
C HIS A 91 -27.53 6.73 28.81
N TYR A 92 -28.03 7.93 29.14
CA TYR A 92 -28.61 8.85 28.16
C TYR A 92 -27.56 9.32 27.15
N GLY A 93 -26.34 9.62 27.59
CA GLY A 93 -25.22 9.93 26.71
C GLY A 93 -24.92 8.77 25.73
N LEU A 94 -24.98 7.51 26.18
CA LEU A 94 -24.81 6.34 25.30
C LEU A 94 -25.98 6.21 24.29
N LEU A 95 -27.21 6.47 24.69
CA LEU A 95 -28.36 6.51 23.79
C LEU A 95 -28.20 7.61 22.72
N LEU A 96 -27.72 8.79 23.10
CA LEU A 96 -27.51 9.92 22.19
C LEU A 96 -26.43 9.61 21.15
N ILE A 97 -25.39 8.85 21.50
CA ILE A 97 -24.42 8.34 20.50
C ILE A 97 -25.13 7.46 19.47
N GLU A 98 -26.04 6.57 19.90
CA GLU A 98 -26.81 5.71 18.99
C GLU A 98 -27.77 6.51 18.10
N LEU A 99 -28.27 7.64 18.60
CA LEU A 99 -29.09 8.61 17.86
C LEU A 99 -28.27 9.60 17.02
N GLU A 100 -26.94 9.48 17.01
CA GLU A 100 -26.00 10.37 16.32
C GLU A 100 -26.01 11.82 16.83
N ASP A 101 -26.55 12.07 18.01
CA ASP A 101 -26.56 13.39 18.67
C ASP A 101 -25.31 13.56 19.54
N ILE A 102 -24.17 13.77 18.86
CA ILE A 102 -22.84 13.74 19.49
C ILE A 102 -22.63 14.89 20.48
N GLU A 103 -23.12 16.09 20.19
CA GLU A 103 -22.93 17.25 21.06
C GLU A 103 -23.74 17.12 22.37
N GLU A 104 -24.99 16.64 22.28
CA GLU A 104 -25.79 16.39 23.49
C GLU A 104 -25.19 15.23 24.30
N ALA A 105 -24.62 14.20 23.64
CA ALA A 105 -23.91 13.10 24.30
C ALA A 105 -22.70 13.61 25.10
N LYS A 106 -21.87 14.50 24.54
CA LYS A 106 -20.74 15.13 25.23
C LYS A 106 -21.21 15.89 26.48
N ASN A 107 -22.24 16.71 26.34
CA ASN A 107 -22.80 17.48 27.45
C ASN A 107 -23.28 16.55 28.58
N ASN A 108 -23.88 15.42 28.25
CA ASN A 108 -24.32 14.45 29.25
C ASN A 108 -23.13 13.80 29.97
N PHE A 109 -22.05 13.43 29.27
CA PHE A 109 -20.82 12.91 29.93
C PHE A 109 -20.14 13.99 30.79
N ASP A 110 -20.20 15.27 30.39
CA ASP A 110 -19.70 16.36 31.22
C ASP A 110 -20.51 16.45 32.53
N LYS A 111 -21.84 16.33 32.46
CA LYS A 111 -22.68 16.27 33.66
C LYS A 111 -22.32 15.08 34.57
N VAL A 112 -22.03 13.92 33.99
CA VAL A 112 -21.56 12.76 34.79
C VAL A 112 -20.29 13.13 35.56
N THR A 113 -19.28 13.72 34.88
CA THR A 113 -17.99 14.06 35.50
C THR A 113 -18.08 15.23 36.50
N GLU A 114 -19.04 16.15 36.33
CA GLU A 114 -19.36 17.19 37.31
C GLU A 114 -19.96 16.59 38.60
N ILE A 115 -20.88 15.63 38.47
CA ILE A 115 -21.56 14.96 39.61
C ILE A 115 -20.64 13.96 40.30
N ASN A 116 -19.90 13.17 39.52
CA ASN A 116 -18.98 12.14 40.02
C ASN A 116 -17.65 12.19 39.25
N GLN A 117 -16.66 12.85 39.84
CA GLN A 117 -15.32 13.00 39.27
C GLN A 117 -14.54 11.68 39.14
N ASN A 118 -14.99 10.61 39.81
CA ASN A 118 -14.35 9.28 39.77
C ASN A 118 -15.10 8.31 38.83
N TYR A 119 -15.79 8.79 37.81
CA TYR A 119 -16.55 7.95 36.89
C TYR A 119 -15.73 7.70 35.60
N ALA A 120 -14.77 6.78 35.65
CA ALA A 120 -13.87 6.46 34.53
C ALA A 120 -14.57 6.23 33.17
N PRO A 121 -15.74 5.49 33.10
CA PRO A 121 -16.43 5.29 31.83
C PRO A 121 -16.91 6.58 31.15
N ALA A 122 -17.22 7.64 31.89
CA ALA A 122 -17.64 8.91 31.29
C ALA A 122 -16.49 9.61 30.60
N TYR A 123 -15.32 9.70 31.23
CA TYR A 123 -14.10 10.23 30.61
C TYR A 123 -13.72 9.45 29.37
N PHE A 124 -13.75 8.12 29.46
CA PHE A 124 -13.46 7.25 28.32
C PHE A 124 -14.40 7.50 27.12
N ASN A 125 -15.73 7.52 27.35
CA ASN A 125 -16.68 7.74 26.27
C ASN A 125 -16.61 9.17 25.73
N LYS A 126 -16.38 10.18 26.58
CA LYS A 126 -16.12 11.54 26.14
C LYS A 126 -14.90 11.59 25.21
N ALA A 127 -13.79 10.97 25.59
CA ALA A 127 -12.59 10.90 24.75
C ALA A 127 -12.83 10.25 23.39
N LYS A 128 -13.67 9.19 23.33
CA LYS A 128 -14.05 8.54 22.06
C LYS A 128 -14.81 9.43 21.10
N LEU A 129 -15.51 10.45 21.57
CA LEU A 129 -16.25 11.40 20.75
C LEU A 129 -15.39 12.55 20.24
N LEU A 130 -14.18 12.70 20.75
CA LEU A 130 -13.20 13.69 20.36
C LEU A 130 -12.33 13.13 19.23
N THR A 131 -12.74 13.37 17.98
CA THR A 131 -12.16 12.70 16.80
C THR A 131 -11.45 13.62 15.84
N SER A 132 -11.57 14.94 16.01
CA SER A 132 -10.88 15.90 15.15
C SER A 132 -9.42 16.09 15.60
N PRO A 133 -8.52 16.55 14.72
CA PRO A 133 -7.16 16.92 15.11
C PRO A 133 -7.09 17.96 16.23
N ASP A 134 -8.07 18.87 16.30
CA ASP A 134 -8.19 19.88 17.36
C ASP A 134 -8.47 19.27 18.73
N ASP A 135 -9.11 18.11 18.75
CA ASP A 135 -9.52 17.41 19.96
C ASP A 135 -8.41 16.54 20.58
N PHE A 136 -7.24 16.42 19.95
CA PHE A 136 -6.21 15.46 20.33
C PHE A 136 -5.79 15.56 21.82
N GLU A 137 -5.47 16.75 22.30
CA GLU A 137 -5.04 16.96 23.69
C GLU A 137 -6.19 16.70 24.68
N ASP A 138 -7.42 17.08 24.34
CA ASP A 138 -8.59 16.83 25.18
C ASP A 138 -8.93 15.34 25.21
N ALA A 139 -8.87 14.63 24.09
CA ALA A 139 -9.05 13.19 24.03
C ALA A 139 -8.00 12.47 24.89
N LYS A 140 -6.72 12.84 24.72
CA LYS A 140 -5.61 12.29 25.49
C LYS A 140 -5.85 12.47 27.01
N LYS A 141 -6.13 13.70 27.44
CA LYS A 141 -6.39 14.02 28.83
C LYS A 141 -7.54 13.19 29.44
N ASN A 142 -8.62 13.03 28.67
CA ASN A 142 -9.76 12.25 29.15
C ASN A 142 -9.44 10.75 29.23
N TYR A 143 -8.68 10.16 28.28
CA TYR A 143 -8.21 8.78 28.42
C TYR A 143 -7.26 8.61 29.60
N GLU A 144 -6.30 9.53 29.79
CA GLU A 144 -5.39 9.52 30.93
C GLU A 144 -6.16 9.60 32.26
N THR A 145 -7.15 10.51 32.36
CA THR A 145 -8.00 10.62 33.55
C THR A 145 -8.79 9.32 33.81
N ALA A 146 -9.31 8.66 32.76
CA ALA A 146 -9.99 7.37 32.94
C ALA A 146 -9.05 6.28 33.47
N ILE A 147 -7.79 6.26 33.04
CA ILE A 147 -6.74 5.36 33.51
C ILE A 147 -6.32 5.70 34.94
N ASP A 148 -6.18 6.99 35.28
CA ASP A 148 -5.83 7.41 36.65
C ASP A 148 -6.90 7.00 37.67
N ILE A 149 -8.18 6.95 37.26
CA ILE A 149 -9.29 6.48 38.10
C ILE A 149 -9.30 4.95 38.20
N ASP A 150 -9.06 4.26 37.08
CA ASP A 150 -9.02 2.80 36.98
C ASP A 150 -7.82 2.37 36.12
N GLU A 151 -6.70 2.03 36.81
CA GLU A 151 -5.47 1.57 36.16
C GLU A 151 -5.66 0.27 35.36
N GLY A 152 -6.72 -0.49 35.63
CA GLY A 152 -7.10 -1.70 34.92
C GLY A 152 -8.02 -1.48 33.73
N TYR A 153 -8.29 -0.23 33.34
CA TYR A 153 -9.24 0.06 32.28
C TYR A 153 -8.65 -0.26 30.88
N VAL A 154 -8.80 -1.51 30.45
CA VAL A 154 -8.27 -2.07 29.18
C VAL A 154 -8.58 -1.18 27.97
N ASP A 155 -9.86 -0.79 27.81
CA ASP A 155 -10.29 0.00 26.68
C ASP A 155 -9.62 1.38 26.66
N ALA A 156 -9.45 2.03 27.81
CA ALA A 156 -8.80 3.35 27.88
C ALA A 156 -7.34 3.26 27.44
N HIS A 157 -6.59 2.25 27.93
CA HIS A 157 -5.23 1.98 27.46
C HIS A 157 -5.20 1.69 25.94
N TYR A 158 -6.11 0.87 25.45
CA TYR A 158 -6.16 0.52 24.04
C TYR A 158 -6.40 1.74 23.14
N TYR A 159 -7.37 2.58 23.48
CA TYR A 159 -7.72 3.74 22.67
C TYR A 159 -6.68 4.88 22.81
N LEU A 160 -6.06 5.05 23.97
CA LEU A 160 -4.94 5.98 24.13
C LEU A 160 -3.72 5.54 23.30
N GLY A 161 -3.41 4.24 23.29
CA GLY A 161 -2.39 3.68 22.40
C GLY A 161 -2.70 3.94 20.92
N LYS A 162 -3.96 3.80 20.51
CA LYS A 162 -4.40 4.17 19.15
C LYS A 162 -4.28 5.66 18.87
N LEU A 163 -4.59 6.52 19.83
CA LEU A 163 -4.46 7.95 19.69
C LEU A 163 -3.01 8.36 19.42
N TYR A 164 -2.05 7.82 20.18
CA TYR A 164 -0.63 8.04 19.95
C TYR A 164 -0.15 7.46 18.61
N LEU A 165 -0.68 6.32 18.17
CA LEU A 165 -0.31 5.71 16.89
C LEU A 165 -0.87 6.47 15.68
N GLY A 166 -2.02 7.11 15.84
CA GLY A 166 -2.65 7.97 14.82
C GLY A 166 -2.09 9.38 14.75
N GLY A 167 -1.65 9.89 15.86
CA GLY A 167 -0.82 11.07 16.14
C GLY A 167 -1.03 12.33 15.31
N ILE A 168 -2.28 12.73 15.03
CA ILE A 168 -2.57 13.96 14.29
C ILE A 168 -3.24 14.98 15.24
N ALA A 169 -2.64 16.16 15.37
CA ALA A 169 -3.16 17.26 16.16
C ALA A 169 -3.12 18.58 15.38
N THR A 170 -3.80 19.60 15.89
CA THR A 170 -3.72 20.97 15.38
C THR A 170 -2.94 21.82 16.39
N ASP A 171 -1.99 22.62 15.91
CA ASP A 171 -1.28 23.58 16.74
C ASP A 171 -2.10 24.85 17.01
N LYS A 172 -1.53 25.78 17.76
CA LYS A 172 -2.20 27.04 18.13
C LYS A 172 -2.48 27.97 16.94
N GLU A 173 -1.79 27.78 15.85
CA GLU A 173 -1.95 28.51 14.59
C GLU A 173 -2.95 27.84 13.64
N GLY A 174 -3.53 26.69 14.02
CA GLY A 174 -4.47 25.92 13.21
C GLY A 174 -3.78 25.01 12.18
N THR A 175 -2.46 24.78 12.32
CA THR A 175 -1.71 23.91 11.43
C THR A 175 -1.77 22.45 11.90
N ILE A 176 -2.01 21.52 10.98
CA ILE A 176 -1.99 20.08 11.30
C ILE A 176 -0.53 19.65 11.53
N ILE A 177 -0.29 19.07 12.71
CA ILE A 177 1.01 18.56 13.10
C ILE A 177 0.94 17.05 13.38
N ASP A 178 2.04 16.36 13.12
CA ASP A 178 2.21 14.95 13.47
C ASP A 178 2.68 14.85 14.93
N CYS A 179 1.82 14.27 15.77
CA CYS A 179 2.07 14.00 17.19
C CYS A 179 2.23 12.50 17.46
N ARG A 180 2.51 11.71 16.44
CA ARG A 180 2.69 10.26 16.56
C ARG A 180 3.81 9.93 17.57
N ASP A 181 3.53 9.03 18.49
CA ASP A 181 4.47 8.56 19.49
C ASP A 181 4.36 7.03 19.62
N ASP A 182 5.18 6.34 18.82
CA ASP A 182 5.19 4.87 18.80
C ASP A 182 5.60 4.27 20.15
N ALA A 183 6.46 4.94 20.92
CA ALA A 183 6.91 4.43 22.21
C ALA A 183 5.78 4.47 23.25
N LYS A 184 5.01 5.56 23.28
CA LYS A 184 3.82 5.63 24.15
C LYS A 184 2.72 4.70 23.67
N ALA A 185 2.49 4.60 22.36
CA ALA A 185 1.53 3.65 21.81
C ALA A 185 1.89 2.21 22.21
N GLU A 186 3.15 1.82 22.05
CA GLU A 186 3.67 0.51 22.46
C GLU A 186 3.46 0.26 23.96
N PHE A 187 3.80 1.24 24.82
CA PHE A 187 3.59 1.15 26.26
C PHE A 187 2.13 0.83 26.61
N HIS A 188 1.18 1.57 26.02
CA HIS A 188 -0.23 1.36 26.31
C HIS A 188 -0.77 0.03 25.77
N PHE A 189 -0.34 -0.42 24.58
CA PHE A 189 -0.74 -1.75 24.08
C PHE A 189 -0.13 -2.89 24.92
N LEU A 190 1.08 -2.72 25.46
CA LEU A 190 1.65 -3.68 26.40
C LEU A 190 0.86 -3.71 27.71
N LYS A 191 0.40 -2.55 28.20
CA LYS A 191 -0.50 -2.51 29.37
C LYS A 191 -1.83 -3.23 29.12
N VAL A 192 -2.41 -3.08 27.92
CA VAL A 192 -3.58 -3.88 27.53
C VAL A 192 -3.30 -5.38 27.67
N LEU A 193 -2.14 -5.86 27.19
CA LEU A 193 -1.79 -7.28 27.21
C LEU A 193 -1.36 -7.77 28.60
N GLU A 194 -0.91 -6.89 29.47
CA GLU A 194 -0.64 -7.20 30.89
C GLU A 194 -1.94 -7.46 31.67
N ILE A 195 -3.01 -6.74 31.33
CA ILE A 195 -4.34 -6.87 31.97
C ILE A 195 -5.18 -7.96 31.27
N ASP A 196 -5.18 -8.00 29.94
CA ASP A 196 -5.91 -8.96 29.09
C ASP A 196 -5.00 -9.48 27.98
N ASP A 197 -4.38 -10.64 28.20
CA ASP A 197 -3.49 -11.31 27.24
C ASP A 197 -4.24 -11.93 26.05
N SER A 198 -5.57 -11.91 26.06
CA SER A 198 -6.44 -12.42 25.01
C SER A 198 -6.94 -11.34 24.04
N HIS A 199 -6.31 -10.15 24.01
CA HIS A 199 -6.74 -9.01 23.20
C HIS A 199 -6.07 -8.98 21.80
N PRO A 200 -6.68 -9.52 20.72
CA PRO A 200 -6.04 -9.68 19.41
C PRO A 200 -5.68 -8.37 18.73
N ARG A 201 -6.46 -7.30 19.00
CA ARG A 201 -6.21 -5.97 18.41
C ARG A 201 -4.98 -5.29 18.99
N ALA A 202 -4.64 -5.54 20.27
CA ALA A 202 -3.42 -5.02 20.87
C ALA A 202 -2.19 -5.69 20.26
N TYR A 203 -2.20 -7.01 20.10
CA TYR A 203 -1.15 -7.74 19.38
C TYR A 203 -0.95 -7.23 17.96
N TYR A 204 -2.04 -6.98 17.24
CA TYR A 204 -1.99 -6.43 15.87
C TYR A 204 -1.33 -5.05 15.82
N ASN A 205 -1.72 -4.12 16.71
CA ASN A 205 -1.16 -2.77 16.74
C ASN A 205 0.32 -2.76 17.16
N LEU A 206 0.72 -3.59 18.12
CA LEU A 206 2.13 -3.82 18.46
C LEU A 206 2.91 -4.35 17.25
N ALA A 207 2.34 -5.34 16.55
CA ALA A 207 2.97 -5.88 15.35
C ALA A 207 3.12 -4.84 14.25
N LYS A 208 2.15 -3.93 14.11
CA LYS A 208 2.23 -2.83 13.16
C LYS A 208 3.42 -1.91 13.48
N ILE A 209 3.58 -1.50 14.74
CA ILE A 209 4.73 -0.71 15.20
C ILE A 209 6.05 -1.46 14.92
N LYS A 210 6.12 -2.76 15.22
CA LYS A 210 7.33 -3.57 14.98
C LYS A 210 7.64 -3.75 13.51
N SER A 211 6.62 -3.89 12.65
CA SER A 211 6.79 -3.98 11.20
C SER A 211 7.33 -2.68 10.62
N GLU A 212 6.77 -1.54 11.01
CA GLU A 212 7.23 -0.22 10.56
C GLU A 212 8.66 0.11 11.05
N ALA A 213 9.08 -0.47 12.20
CA ALA A 213 10.46 -0.41 12.71
C ALA A 213 11.38 -1.49 12.11
N GLU A 214 10.99 -2.18 11.03
CA GLU A 214 11.72 -3.26 10.35
C GLU A 214 12.05 -4.48 11.24
N LYS A 215 11.42 -4.60 12.42
CA LYS A 215 11.56 -5.73 13.35
C LYS A 215 10.64 -6.90 12.94
N THR A 216 10.87 -7.42 11.73
CA THR A 216 9.98 -8.39 11.07
C THR A 216 9.71 -9.66 11.87
N LYS A 217 10.69 -10.17 12.64
CA LYS A 217 10.53 -11.38 13.48
C LYS A 217 9.60 -11.15 14.67
N GLU A 218 9.70 -9.98 15.31
CA GLU A 218 8.82 -9.60 16.42
C GLU A 218 7.40 -9.39 15.90
N ALA A 219 7.25 -8.67 14.78
CA ALA A 219 5.97 -8.46 14.10
C ALA A 219 5.29 -9.79 13.74
N GLU A 220 6.03 -10.73 13.15
CA GLU A 220 5.51 -12.06 12.81
C GLU A 220 4.98 -12.82 14.05
N THR A 221 5.74 -12.78 15.16
CA THR A 221 5.34 -13.47 16.39
C THR A 221 4.04 -12.90 16.96
N LEU A 222 3.93 -11.57 17.02
CA LEU A 222 2.75 -10.87 17.51
C LEU A 222 1.52 -11.13 16.60
N LEU A 223 1.71 -11.12 15.27
CA LEU A 223 0.64 -11.40 14.31
C LEU A 223 0.13 -12.83 14.40
N LYS A 224 1.02 -13.80 14.58
CA LYS A 224 0.63 -15.20 14.83
C LYS A 224 -0.22 -15.33 16.09
N LYS A 225 0.13 -14.59 17.17
CA LYS A 225 -0.68 -14.58 18.38
C LYS A 225 -2.04 -13.91 18.13
N ALA A 226 -2.09 -12.76 17.45
CA ALA A 226 -3.35 -12.10 17.08
C ALA A 226 -4.28 -13.02 16.28
N ILE A 227 -3.72 -13.73 15.28
CA ILE A 227 -4.46 -14.70 14.44
C ILE A 227 -4.90 -15.93 15.24
N SER A 228 -4.08 -16.41 16.18
CA SER A 228 -4.47 -17.55 17.05
C SER A 228 -5.65 -17.21 17.96
N LEU A 229 -5.76 -15.96 18.40
CA LEU A 229 -6.87 -15.46 19.22
C LEU A 229 -8.11 -15.13 18.38
N ASN A 230 -7.90 -14.61 17.17
CA ASN A 230 -8.96 -14.33 16.21
C ASN A 230 -8.56 -14.82 14.81
N PRO A 231 -8.91 -16.08 14.45
CA PRO A 231 -8.56 -16.67 13.15
C PRO A 231 -9.19 -15.96 11.94
N GLU A 232 -10.20 -15.12 12.12
CA GLU A 232 -10.88 -14.38 11.06
C GLU A 232 -10.40 -12.91 10.96
N TYR A 233 -9.34 -12.55 11.67
CA TYR A 233 -8.85 -11.18 11.71
C TYR A 233 -8.15 -10.78 10.40
N SER A 234 -8.94 -10.34 9.42
CA SER A 234 -8.47 -9.96 8.07
C SER A 234 -7.27 -9.01 8.08
N LYS A 235 -7.28 -7.98 8.94
CA LYS A 235 -6.16 -7.02 9.03
C LYS A 235 -4.85 -7.67 9.49
N ALA A 236 -4.93 -8.65 10.41
CA ALA A 236 -3.74 -9.38 10.87
C ALA A 236 -3.23 -10.31 9.77
N HIS A 237 -4.12 -10.97 9.01
CA HIS A 237 -3.73 -11.74 7.84
C HIS A 237 -3.09 -10.88 6.76
N PHE A 238 -3.61 -9.68 6.52
CA PHE A 238 -3.01 -8.75 5.56
C PHE A 238 -1.59 -8.33 5.98
N LEU A 239 -1.41 -7.92 7.22
CA LEU A 239 -0.12 -7.44 7.70
C LEU A 239 0.94 -8.54 7.77
N ILE A 240 0.57 -9.77 8.18
CA ILE A 240 1.52 -10.90 8.20
C ILE A 240 1.89 -11.31 6.76
N ALA A 241 0.97 -11.20 5.80
CA ALA A 241 1.27 -11.42 4.39
C ALA A 241 2.33 -10.43 3.89
N HIS A 242 2.21 -9.16 4.27
CA HIS A 242 3.20 -8.12 3.94
C HIS A 242 4.58 -8.45 4.55
N VAL A 243 4.63 -8.84 5.83
CA VAL A 243 5.87 -9.30 6.49
C VAL A 243 6.50 -10.51 5.77
N PHE A 244 5.68 -11.44 5.27
CA PHE A 244 6.18 -12.57 4.49
C PHE A 244 6.69 -12.16 3.10
N GLU A 245 6.05 -11.20 2.45
CA GLU A 245 6.49 -10.63 1.18
C GLU A 245 7.87 -9.95 1.34
N GLU A 246 8.07 -9.10 2.34
CA GLU A 246 9.35 -8.45 2.66
C GLU A 246 10.46 -9.45 2.94
N THR A 247 10.14 -10.54 3.62
CA THR A 247 11.10 -11.62 3.94
C THR A 247 11.21 -12.66 2.84
N LYS A 248 10.65 -12.40 1.63
CA LYS A 248 10.69 -13.25 0.42
C LYS A 248 10.08 -14.66 0.61
N ARG A 249 9.16 -14.79 1.55
CA ARG A 249 8.40 -16.04 1.79
C ARG A 249 7.07 -16.01 1.01
N VAL A 250 7.19 -16.00 -0.32
CA VAL A 250 6.11 -15.72 -1.29
C VAL A 250 4.88 -16.60 -1.07
N SER A 251 5.02 -17.93 -0.94
CA SER A 251 3.87 -18.83 -0.77
C SER A 251 3.09 -18.59 0.53
N LEU A 252 3.77 -18.13 1.60
CA LEU A 252 3.09 -17.78 2.85
C LEU A 252 2.38 -16.43 2.71
N ALA A 253 3.00 -15.46 2.03
CA ALA A 253 2.37 -14.19 1.74
C ALA A 253 1.07 -14.38 0.95
N GLU A 254 1.12 -15.15 -0.13
CA GLU A 254 -0.05 -15.48 -0.97
C GLU A 254 -1.19 -16.07 -0.14
N LYS A 255 -0.91 -17.12 0.62
CA LYS A 255 -1.91 -17.77 1.49
C LYS A 255 -2.59 -16.78 2.44
N HIS A 256 -1.81 -15.88 3.04
CA HIS A 256 -2.36 -14.94 4.01
C HIS A 256 -3.09 -13.75 3.35
N PHE A 257 -2.72 -13.33 2.14
CA PHE A 257 -3.53 -12.39 1.35
C PHE A 257 -4.88 -13.01 0.97
N GLU A 258 -4.90 -14.30 0.56
CA GLU A 258 -6.14 -15.03 0.29
C GLU A 258 -7.05 -15.10 1.53
N LEU A 259 -6.49 -15.39 2.71
CA LEU A 259 -7.25 -15.40 3.96
C LEU A 259 -7.77 -14.02 4.33
N SER A 260 -6.96 -12.96 4.12
CA SER A 260 -7.42 -11.58 4.32
C SER A 260 -8.64 -11.26 3.46
N ILE A 261 -8.61 -11.63 2.19
CA ILE A 261 -9.72 -11.44 1.25
C ILE A 261 -10.93 -12.32 1.64
N LYS A 262 -10.69 -13.56 2.07
CA LYS A 262 -11.77 -14.46 2.52
C LYS A 262 -12.58 -13.84 3.66
N PHE A 263 -11.91 -13.22 4.63
CA PHE A 263 -12.57 -12.64 5.80
C PHE A 263 -13.02 -11.18 5.61
N PHE A 264 -12.45 -10.47 4.63
CA PHE A 264 -12.89 -9.14 4.23
C PHE A 264 -12.73 -8.95 2.72
N LYS A 265 -13.81 -9.24 2.00
CA LYS A 265 -13.85 -9.24 0.53
C LYS A 265 -13.55 -7.89 -0.12
N GLU A 266 -13.85 -6.80 0.58
CA GLU A 266 -13.63 -5.43 0.11
C GLU A 266 -12.22 -4.90 0.42
N ASN A 267 -11.24 -5.79 0.57
CA ASN A 267 -9.83 -5.41 0.75
C ASN A 267 -9.16 -5.18 -0.61
N ALA A 268 -9.30 -3.95 -1.15
CA ALA A 268 -8.74 -3.57 -2.45
C ALA A 268 -7.21 -3.81 -2.53
N ILE A 269 -6.48 -3.48 -1.44
CA ILE A 269 -5.02 -3.60 -1.43
C ILE A 269 -4.59 -5.07 -1.41
N ALA A 270 -5.30 -5.94 -0.68
CA ALA A 270 -5.00 -7.37 -0.69
C ALA A 270 -5.25 -7.98 -2.08
N HIS A 271 -6.34 -7.60 -2.75
CA HIS A 271 -6.60 -7.97 -4.14
C HIS A 271 -5.50 -7.48 -5.07
N TYR A 272 -5.05 -6.23 -4.93
CA TYR A 272 -3.94 -5.69 -5.72
C TYR A 272 -2.65 -6.50 -5.51
N ARG A 273 -2.23 -6.70 -4.26
CA ARG A 273 -1.00 -7.45 -3.94
C ARG A 273 -1.03 -8.86 -4.50
N LEU A 274 -2.14 -9.58 -4.28
CA LEU A 274 -2.31 -10.93 -4.83
C LEU A 274 -2.31 -10.92 -6.36
N GLY A 275 -2.95 -9.91 -6.98
CA GLY A 275 -2.93 -9.72 -8.43
C GLY A 275 -1.52 -9.53 -8.97
N VAL A 276 -0.69 -8.70 -8.32
CA VAL A 276 0.72 -8.48 -8.69
C VAL A 276 1.55 -9.75 -8.52
N MET A 277 1.37 -10.49 -7.42
CA MET A 277 2.05 -11.79 -7.23
C MET A 277 1.72 -12.76 -8.36
N LYS A 278 0.44 -12.91 -8.71
CA LYS A 278 0.00 -13.75 -9.83
C LYS A 278 0.52 -13.28 -11.19
N TYR A 279 0.70 -11.96 -11.38
CA TYR A 279 1.36 -11.43 -12.58
C TYR A 279 2.80 -11.91 -12.71
N HIS A 280 3.58 -11.84 -11.62
CA HIS A 280 4.98 -12.30 -11.62
C HIS A 280 5.12 -13.82 -11.77
N ASP A 281 4.13 -14.59 -11.30
CA ASP A 281 4.06 -16.04 -11.49
C ASP A 281 3.63 -16.45 -12.93
N GLY A 282 3.23 -15.48 -13.77
CA GLY A 282 2.71 -15.73 -15.11
C GLY A 282 1.25 -16.23 -15.15
N GLU A 283 0.55 -16.22 -14.01
CA GLU A 283 -0.86 -16.60 -13.89
C GLU A 283 -1.79 -15.43 -14.28
N PHE A 284 -1.70 -14.96 -15.54
CA PHE A 284 -2.32 -13.70 -15.99
C PHE A 284 -3.83 -13.63 -15.82
N GLU A 285 -4.57 -14.72 -16.00
CA GLU A 285 -6.03 -14.75 -15.81
C GLU A 285 -6.43 -14.51 -14.35
N LYS A 286 -5.75 -15.17 -13.40
CA LYS A 286 -5.98 -14.96 -11.96
C LYS A 286 -5.56 -13.55 -11.56
N SER A 287 -4.41 -13.09 -12.05
CA SER A 287 -3.93 -11.74 -11.84
C SER A 287 -4.97 -10.71 -12.26
N LEU A 288 -5.48 -10.82 -13.49
CA LEU A 288 -6.49 -9.91 -14.04
C LEU A 288 -7.77 -9.90 -13.21
N THR A 289 -8.21 -11.06 -12.72
CA THR A 289 -9.39 -11.18 -11.85
C THR A 289 -9.21 -10.37 -10.56
N HIS A 290 -8.07 -10.52 -9.90
CA HIS A 290 -7.78 -9.80 -8.65
C HIS A 290 -7.55 -8.30 -8.89
N LEU A 291 -6.82 -7.91 -9.94
CA LEU A 291 -6.57 -6.50 -10.25
C LEU A 291 -7.86 -5.75 -10.63
N LYS A 292 -8.75 -6.38 -11.41
CA LYS A 292 -10.07 -5.82 -11.72
C LYS A 292 -10.91 -5.63 -10.45
N LYS A 293 -10.89 -6.61 -9.54
CA LYS A 293 -11.61 -6.49 -8.27
C LYS A 293 -11.02 -5.38 -7.40
N SER A 294 -9.69 -5.22 -7.37
CA SER A 294 -9.05 -4.09 -6.68
C SER A 294 -9.50 -2.74 -7.25
N ALA A 295 -9.50 -2.59 -8.57
CA ALA A 295 -9.93 -1.36 -9.23
C ALA A 295 -11.45 -1.09 -9.10
N GLU A 296 -12.27 -2.12 -8.96
CA GLU A 296 -13.70 -2.01 -8.65
C GLU A 296 -13.93 -1.47 -7.24
N ILE A 297 -13.25 -2.05 -6.24
CA ILE A 297 -13.37 -1.65 -4.83
C ILE A 297 -12.78 -0.25 -4.61
N ASN A 298 -11.60 0.00 -5.16
CA ASN A 298 -10.94 1.31 -5.11
C ASN A 298 -10.67 1.85 -6.52
N PRO A 299 -11.60 2.61 -7.12
CA PRO A 299 -11.44 3.18 -8.46
C PRO A 299 -10.30 4.19 -8.59
N GLN A 300 -9.77 4.70 -7.47
CA GLN A 300 -8.65 5.65 -7.45
C GLN A 300 -7.27 4.97 -7.39
N HIS A 301 -7.20 3.64 -7.44
CA HIS A 301 -5.93 2.90 -7.38
C HIS A 301 -5.29 2.82 -8.79
N ALA A 302 -4.32 3.69 -9.04
CA ALA A 302 -3.63 3.81 -10.33
C ALA A 302 -2.88 2.52 -10.73
N GLU A 303 -2.18 1.91 -9.76
CA GLU A 303 -1.34 0.74 -9.99
C GLU A 303 -2.13 -0.48 -10.44
N SER A 304 -3.39 -0.65 -9.98
CA SER A 304 -4.25 -1.72 -10.48
C SER A 304 -4.51 -1.57 -11.98
N ASN A 305 -4.81 -0.34 -12.44
CA ASN A 305 -5.00 -0.07 -13.86
C ASN A 305 -3.71 -0.27 -14.66
N PHE A 306 -2.56 0.12 -14.09
CA PHE A 306 -1.25 -0.11 -14.72
C PHE A 306 -1.00 -1.61 -14.96
N TYR A 307 -1.15 -2.45 -13.95
CA TYR A 307 -0.91 -3.90 -14.11
C TYR A 307 -1.95 -4.58 -15.01
N ILE A 308 -3.22 -4.12 -15.01
CA ILE A 308 -4.22 -4.56 -15.98
C ILE A 308 -3.72 -4.26 -17.40
N ALA A 309 -3.22 -3.05 -17.66
CA ALA A 309 -2.65 -2.68 -18.95
C ALA A 309 -1.44 -3.54 -19.32
N MET A 310 -0.55 -3.83 -18.38
CA MET A 310 0.61 -4.70 -18.57
C MET A 310 0.23 -6.12 -19.01
N ILE A 311 -0.88 -6.66 -18.51
CA ILE A 311 -1.38 -7.97 -18.91
C ILE A 311 -2.00 -7.89 -20.30
N LEU A 312 -2.77 -6.85 -20.58
CA LEU A 312 -3.54 -6.67 -21.82
C LEU A 312 -2.69 -6.16 -23.00
N ARG A 313 -1.39 -5.92 -22.85
CA ARG A 313 -0.54 -5.34 -23.91
C ARG A 313 -0.21 -6.28 -25.08
N SER A 314 -0.74 -7.51 -25.09
CA SER A 314 -0.66 -8.41 -26.24
C SER A 314 -1.42 -7.82 -27.44
N ASP A 315 -1.06 -8.24 -28.67
CA ASP A 315 -1.58 -7.63 -29.93
C ASP A 315 -3.10 -7.61 -30.04
N GLU A 316 -3.80 -8.56 -29.44
CA GLU A 316 -5.26 -8.66 -29.50
C GLU A 316 -5.97 -7.59 -28.62
N ASP A 317 -5.35 -7.18 -27.51
CA ASP A 317 -5.95 -6.27 -26.51
C ASP A 317 -5.25 -4.90 -26.42
N ALA A 318 -4.38 -4.57 -27.39
CA ALA A 318 -3.53 -3.38 -27.36
C ALA A 318 -4.32 -2.06 -27.13
N SER A 319 -5.50 -1.92 -27.75
CA SER A 319 -6.36 -0.73 -27.57
C SER A 319 -6.90 -0.63 -26.15
N LEU A 320 -7.23 -1.76 -25.51
CA LEU A 320 -7.73 -1.79 -24.13
C LEU A 320 -6.59 -1.52 -23.14
N ALA A 321 -5.40 -2.07 -23.41
CA ALA A 321 -4.19 -1.77 -22.64
C ALA A 321 -3.91 -0.25 -22.62
N LYS A 322 -3.95 0.40 -23.77
CA LYS A 322 -3.78 1.86 -23.89
C LYS A 322 -4.77 2.64 -23.03
N LYS A 323 -6.04 2.24 -22.98
CA LYS A 323 -7.07 2.86 -22.13
C LYS A 323 -6.73 2.74 -20.64
N HIS A 324 -6.29 1.56 -20.20
CA HIS A 324 -5.91 1.35 -18.80
C HIS A 324 -4.63 2.09 -18.41
N PHE A 325 -3.64 2.23 -19.32
CA PHE A 325 -2.49 3.10 -19.07
C PHE A 325 -2.90 4.55 -18.88
N TYR A 326 -3.75 5.08 -19.75
CA TYR A 326 -4.27 6.45 -19.59
C TYR A 326 -5.09 6.61 -18.32
N LYS A 327 -5.88 5.60 -17.93
CA LYS A 327 -6.60 5.64 -16.66
C LYS A 327 -5.65 5.68 -15.47
N ALA A 328 -4.56 4.91 -15.49
CA ALA A 328 -3.53 4.98 -14.47
C ALA A 328 -2.89 6.37 -14.39
N LEU A 329 -2.62 7.01 -15.53
CA LEU A 329 -2.06 8.37 -15.61
C LEU A 329 -3.05 9.49 -15.23
N GLU A 330 -4.35 9.29 -15.48
CA GLU A 330 -5.40 10.18 -14.97
C GLU A 330 -5.43 10.20 -13.44
N LEU A 331 -5.26 9.03 -12.83
CA LEU A 331 -5.26 8.84 -11.38
C LEU A 331 -3.93 9.26 -10.73
N ASN A 332 -2.82 8.99 -11.39
CA ASN A 332 -1.48 9.39 -10.96
C ASN A 332 -0.69 10.00 -12.13
N PRO A 333 -0.75 11.33 -12.31
CA PRO A 333 -0.02 12.03 -13.39
C PRO A 333 1.51 11.97 -13.28
N GLU A 334 2.05 11.55 -12.14
CA GLU A 334 3.50 11.43 -11.91
C GLU A 334 4.01 9.99 -12.06
N TYR A 335 3.19 9.08 -12.60
CA TYR A 335 3.55 7.68 -12.75
C TYR A 335 4.52 7.45 -13.94
N SER A 336 5.80 7.70 -13.73
CA SER A 336 6.86 7.63 -14.75
C SER A 336 6.91 6.28 -15.49
N LEU A 337 6.72 5.18 -14.77
CA LEU A 337 6.70 3.83 -15.34
C LEU A 337 5.52 3.63 -16.32
N ALA A 338 4.36 4.20 -16.03
CA ALA A 338 3.20 4.11 -16.94
C ALA A 338 3.44 4.89 -18.24
N TYR A 339 4.07 6.06 -18.17
CA TYR A 339 4.53 6.77 -19.37
C TYR A 339 5.53 5.95 -20.18
N PHE A 340 6.52 5.34 -19.51
CA PHE A 340 7.51 4.50 -20.18
C PHE A 340 6.87 3.33 -20.92
N GLU A 341 5.96 2.59 -20.27
CA GLU A 341 5.27 1.46 -20.91
C GLU A 341 4.31 1.90 -22.03
N LEU A 342 3.69 3.08 -21.88
CA LEU A 342 2.89 3.67 -22.96
C LEU A 342 3.77 4.07 -24.15
N GLY A 343 4.99 4.56 -23.90
CA GLY A 343 6.00 4.80 -24.92
C GLY A 343 6.40 3.51 -25.67
N ASN A 344 6.64 2.43 -24.94
CA ASN A 344 6.91 1.12 -25.54
C ASN A 344 5.74 0.62 -26.40
N HIS A 345 4.50 0.81 -25.92
CA HIS A 345 3.29 0.48 -26.65
C HIS A 345 3.18 1.29 -27.94
N SER A 346 3.47 2.60 -27.90
CA SER A 346 3.47 3.47 -29.09
C SER A 346 4.55 3.06 -30.09
N VAL A 347 5.75 2.64 -29.63
CA VAL A 347 6.79 2.07 -30.51
C VAL A 347 6.31 0.79 -31.21
N ALA A 348 5.66 -0.11 -30.49
CA ALA A 348 5.13 -1.35 -31.07
C ALA A 348 4.08 -1.09 -32.16
N ASN A 349 3.28 -0.03 -32.00
CA ASN A 349 2.29 0.40 -32.99
C ASN A 349 2.85 1.29 -34.10
N GLY A 350 4.15 1.61 -34.09
CA GLY A 350 4.82 2.45 -35.08
C GLY A 350 4.61 3.96 -34.91
N ASP A 351 3.98 4.40 -33.82
CA ASP A 351 3.77 5.82 -33.53
C ASP A 351 4.95 6.39 -32.74
N LEU A 352 6.05 6.65 -33.48
CA LEU A 352 7.28 7.16 -32.87
C LEU A 352 7.14 8.57 -32.29
N ASN A 353 6.21 9.40 -32.79
CA ASN A 353 6.01 10.74 -32.23
C ASN A 353 5.35 10.68 -30.85
N GLU A 354 4.33 9.85 -30.69
CA GLU A 354 3.71 9.60 -29.39
C GLU A 354 4.71 8.96 -28.41
N ALA A 355 5.51 7.99 -28.89
CA ALA A 355 6.55 7.35 -28.09
C ALA A 355 7.59 8.34 -27.54
N LYS A 356 8.06 9.29 -28.38
CA LYS A 356 8.99 10.37 -27.93
C LYS A 356 8.41 11.18 -26.79
N LEU A 357 7.14 11.61 -26.91
CA LEU A 357 6.46 12.38 -25.85
C LEU A 357 6.39 11.59 -24.54
N HIS A 358 6.06 10.31 -24.60
CA HIS A 358 5.92 9.48 -23.43
C HIS A 358 7.25 9.15 -22.77
N PHE A 359 8.29 8.81 -23.54
CA PHE A 359 9.63 8.57 -22.95
C PHE A 359 10.24 9.86 -22.37
N GLN A 360 10.03 11.01 -23.04
CA GLN A 360 10.46 12.30 -22.49
C GLN A 360 9.75 12.58 -21.18
N LYS A 361 8.43 12.39 -21.10
CA LYS A 361 7.69 12.61 -19.85
C LYS A 361 8.13 11.67 -18.75
N ALA A 362 8.44 10.40 -19.06
CA ALA A 362 8.96 9.43 -18.10
C ALA A 362 10.31 9.88 -17.52
N SER A 363 11.23 10.38 -18.37
CA SER A 363 12.55 10.88 -17.93
C SER A 363 12.47 12.22 -17.20
N ASP A 364 11.50 13.09 -17.53
CA ASP A 364 11.28 14.35 -16.81
C ASP A 364 10.78 14.11 -15.38
N LEU A 365 9.92 13.08 -15.19
CA LEU A 365 9.37 12.73 -13.89
C LEU A 365 10.35 11.96 -13.00
N ASP A 366 11.17 11.11 -13.60
CA ASP A 366 12.21 10.36 -12.88
C ASP A 366 13.56 10.54 -13.58
N GLN A 367 14.37 11.45 -13.04
CA GLN A 367 15.70 11.77 -13.56
C GLN A 367 16.69 10.61 -13.48
N ASN A 368 16.39 9.55 -12.73
CA ASN A 368 17.19 8.33 -12.65
C ASN A 368 16.64 7.20 -13.52
N PHE A 369 15.63 7.45 -14.34
CA PHE A 369 15.01 6.41 -15.17
C PHE A 369 15.84 6.11 -16.42
N VAL A 370 16.92 5.36 -16.25
CA VAL A 370 17.88 5.00 -17.30
C VAL A 370 17.22 4.52 -18.60
N LEU A 371 16.20 3.64 -18.49
CA LEU A 371 15.55 3.07 -19.67
C LEU A 371 14.76 4.10 -20.47
N ALA A 372 14.18 5.12 -19.82
CA ALA A 372 13.47 6.18 -20.51
C ALA A 372 14.43 7.00 -21.40
N TYR A 373 15.57 7.43 -20.85
CA TYR A 373 16.61 8.09 -21.63
C TYR A 373 17.13 7.21 -22.78
N PHE A 374 17.44 5.95 -22.51
CA PHE A 374 17.94 5.03 -23.51
C PHE A 374 16.96 4.79 -24.64
N HIS A 375 15.67 4.50 -24.33
CA HIS A 375 14.65 4.27 -25.34
C HIS A 375 14.32 5.54 -26.12
N LEU A 376 14.31 6.71 -25.47
CA LEU A 376 14.15 7.99 -26.15
C LEU A 376 15.28 8.22 -27.16
N ALA A 377 16.54 8.08 -26.72
CA ALA A 377 17.69 8.23 -27.60
C ALA A 377 17.66 7.28 -28.81
N LYS A 378 17.22 6.04 -28.59
CA LYS A 378 17.16 5.00 -29.61
C LYS A 378 16.17 5.30 -30.74
N ILE A 379 15.07 6.02 -30.46
CA ILE A 379 14.06 6.39 -31.47
C ILE A 379 14.30 7.78 -32.10
N LEU A 380 15.22 8.58 -31.57
CA LEU A 380 15.63 9.84 -32.15
C LEU A 380 16.62 9.58 -33.29
N THR A 381 16.07 9.29 -34.48
CA THR A 381 16.85 8.85 -35.65
C THR A 381 17.05 9.91 -36.71
N ASN A 382 16.36 11.06 -36.63
CA ASN A 382 16.54 12.16 -37.54
C ASN A 382 17.85 12.91 -37.28
N PRO A 383 18.58 13.37 -38.30
CA PRO A 383 19.77 14.19 -38.14
C PRO A 383 19.55 15.47 -37.31
N SER A 384 18.33 16.03 -37.33
CA SER A 384 17.95 17.19 -36.51
C SER A 384 17.86 16.88 -35.01
N GLU A 385 17.74 15.60 -34.67
CA GLU A 385 17.58 15.10 -33.28
C GLU A 385 18.91 14.54 -32.71
N TYR A 386 20.01 14.62 -33.49
CA TYR A 386 21.32 14.05 -33.12
C TYR A 386 21.78 14.50 -31.74
N ASP A 387 21.77 15.81 -31.46
CA ASP A 387 22.26 16.34 -30.19
C ASP A 387 21.37 15.92 -29.01
N GLN A 388 20.07 15.73 -29.24
CA GLN A 388 19.16 15.22 -28.22
C GLN A 388 19.41 13.73 -27.97
N ALA A 389 19.56 12.93 -29.01
CA ALA A 389 19.90 11.51 -28.89
C ALA A 389 21.24 11.31 -28.17
N TYR A 390 22.24 12.11 -28.55
CA TYR A 390 23.56 12.10 -27.93
C TYR A 390 23.49 12.36 -26.41
N ARG A 391 22.84 13.46 -25.99
CA ARG A 391 22.67 13.78 -24.56
C ARG A 391 21.94 12.70 -23.79
N ASN A 392 20.87 12.14 -24.34
CA ASN A 392 20.12 11.07 -23.69
C ASN A 392 20.94 9.79 -23.51
N TYR A 393 21.80 9.42 -24.51
CA TYR A 393 22.74 8.29 -24.31
C TYR A 393 23.78 8.58 -23.24
N GLU A 394 24.34 9.80 -23.19
CA GLU A 394 25.29 10.20 -22.15
C GLU A 394 24.62 10.11 -20.76
N THR A 395 23.46 10.73 -20.58
CA THR A 395 22.73 10.69 -19.32
C THR A 395 22.43 9.25 -18.88
N ALA A 396 21.96 8.40 -19.80
CA ALA A 396 21.71 6.99 -19.49
C ALA A 396 22.97 6.26 -19.00
N LEU A 397 24.14 6.55 -19.60
CA LEU A 397 25.43 5.95 -19.23
C LEU A 397 26.09 6.60 -18.01
N GLU A 398 25.77 7.85 -17.69
CA GLU A 398 26.17 8.49 -16.43
C GLU A 398 25.45 7.83 -15.25
N ILE A 399 24.14 7.57 -15.38
CA ILE A 399 23.35 6.91 -14.34
C ILE A 399 23.73 5.42 -14.23
N LYS A 400 23.85 4.72 -15.37
CA LYS A 400 24.18 3.29 -15.44
C LYS A 400 25.29 3.00 -16.45
N PRO A 401 26.57 3.06 -16.05
CA PRO A 401 27.70 2.86 -16.94
C PRO A 401 27.87 1.46 -17.52
N ASP A 402 27.20 0.46 -16.96
CA ASP A 402 27.31 -0.96 -17.35
C ASP A 402 26.16 -1.43 -18.26
N LEU A 403 25.50 -0.52 -18.98
CA LEU A 403 24.42 -0.85 -19.91
C LEU A 403 25.00 -1.11 -21.33
N SER A 404 25.28 -2.40 -21.61
CA SER A 404 25.93 -2.83 -22.87
C SER A 404 25.16 -2.43 -24.13
N GLU A 405 23.83 -2.52 -24.11
CA GLU A 405 22.99 -2.09 -25.26
C GLU A 405 23.07 -0.59 -25.50
N CYS A 406 23.12 0.23 -24.45
CA CYS A 406 23.26 1.68 -24.57
C CYS A 406 24.60 2.04 -25.23
N HIS A 407 25.69 1.43 -24.79
CA HIS A 407 27.00 1.60 -25.43
C HIS A 407 26.98 1.22 -26.91
N TYR A 408 26.31 0.13 -27.28
CA TYR A 408 26.19 -0.29 -28.67
C TYR A 408 25.42 0.72 -29.53
N TRP A 409 24.27 1.18 -29.06
CA TRP A 409 23.44 2.13 -29.80
C TRP A 409 24.07 3.53 -29.87
N PHE A 410 24.73 3.97 -28.79
CA PHE A 410 25.50 5.22 -28.79
C PHE A 410 26.66 5.17 -29.78
N ALA A 411 27.38 4.05 -29.83
CA ALA A 411 28.42 3.86 -30.85
C ALA A 411 27.88 3.94 -32.29
N LYS A 412 26.67 3.43 -32.54
CA LYS A 412 26.02 3.58 -33.85
C LYS A 412 25.74 5.03 -34.19
N LEU A 413 25.26 5.83 -33.23
CA LEU A 413 25.02 7.26 -33.40
C LEU A 413 26.35 7.99 -33.72
N LEU A 414 27.40 7.77 -32.93
CA LEU A 414 28.71 8.36 -33.10
C LEU A 414 29.35 7.99 -34.44
N ALA A 415 29.20 6.75 -34.88
CA ALA A 415 29.71 6.26 -36.16
C ALA A 415 28.98 6.85 -37.36
N SER A 416 27.68 7.16 -37.25
CA SER A 416 26.96 7.83 -38.32
C SER A 416 27.40 9.28 -38.45
N GLY A 417 27.49 10.00 -37.35
CA GLY A 417 27.84 11.41 -37.28
C GLY A 417 26.90 12.33 -38.10
N GLU A 418 25.74 11.84 -38.49
CA GLU A 418 24.81 12.60 -39.34
C GLU A 418 23.98 13.57 -38.50
N LYS A 419 24.21 14.87 -38.65
CA LYS A 419 23.53 15.94 -37.92
C LYS A 419 23.25 17.14 -38.84
N LEU A 420 22.32 18.02 -38.44
CA LEU A 420 22.05 19.27 -39.13
C LEU A 420 22.87 20.41 -38.57
N LYS A 421 23.41 21.29 -39.44
CA LYS A 421 23.92 22.59 -39.05
C LYS A 421 22.78 23.56 -38.71
N THR A 422 23.16 24.70 -38.14
CA THR A 422 22.24 25.80 -37.81
C THR A 422 21.52 26.37 -39.03
N ASP A 423 22.12 26.24 -40.23
CA ASP A 423 21.53 26.64 -41.51
C ASP A 423 20.63 25.56 -42.14
N GLY A 424 20.43 24.41 -41.43
CA GLY A 424 19.63 23.28 -41.89
C GLY A 424 20.34 22.34 -42.87
N SER A 425 21.61 22.58 -43.21
CA SER A 425 22.36 21.68 -44.09
C SER A 425 22.80 20.41 -43.35
N LEU A 426 22.70 19.25 -44.02
CA LEU A 426 23.18 17.97 -43.48
C LEU A 426 24.69 17.89 -43.51
N ILE A 427 25.30 17.55 -42.41
CA ILE A 427 26.71 17.23 -42.30
C ILE A 427 26.93 15.84 -41.75
N LYS A 428 28.09 15.27 -42.04
CA LYS A 428 28.51 13.97 -41.53
C LYS A 428 29.87 14.11 -40.87
N GLU A 429 29.90 14.05 -39.55
CA GLU A 429 31.10 14.18 -38.71
C GLU A 429 31.18 12.96 -37.75
N PRO A 430 31.60 11.78 -38.24
CA PRO A 430 31.64 10.58 -37.42
C PRO A 430 32.77 10.65 -36.39
N GLU A 431 32.45 10.23 -35.16
CA GLU A 431 33.42 10.10 -34.05
C GLU A 431 33.89 8.65 -33.92
N ILE A 432 34.57 8.12 -34.95
CA ILE A 432 34.92 6.68 -35.08
C ILE A 432 35.73 6.17 -33.87
N GLY A 433 36.67 6.96 -33.34
CA GLY A 433 37.47 6.57 -32.15
C GLY A 433 36.56 6.28 -30.95
N ARG A 434 35.69 7.25 -30.62
CA ARG A 434 34.72 7.08 -29.51
C ARG A 434 33.73 5.96 -29.75
N ALA A 435 33.29 5.78 -30.99
CA ALA A 435 32.41 4.69 -31.37
C ALA A 435 33.05 3.32 -31.06
N LYS A 436 34.32 3.11 -31.41
CA LYS A 436 35.08 1.90 -31.11
C LYS A 436 35.24 1.69 -29.59
N ASP A 437 35.51 2.76 -28.83
CA ASP A 437 35.62 2.68 -27.37
C ASP A 437 34.29 2.20 -26.74
N HIS A 438 33.16 2.75 -27.19
CA HIS A 438 31.84 2.32 -26.72
C HIS A 438 31.53 0.89 -27.11
N LEU A 439 31.86 0.43 -28.34
CA LEU A 439 31.70 -0.97 -28.74
C LEU A 439 32.56 -1.91 -27.89
N SER A 440 33.80 -1.51 -27.60
CA SER A 440 34.70 -2.27 -26.73
C SER A 440 34.16 -2.38 -25.31
N LYS A 441 33.56 -1.32 -24.76
CA LYS A 441 32.84 -1.34 -23.48
C LYS A 441 31.64 -2.26 -23.54
N ALA A 442 30.81 -2.19 -24.58
CA ALA A 442 29.67 -3.07 -24.76
C ALA A 442 30.07 -4.56 -24.75
N ILE A 443 31.16 -4.92 -25.44
CA ILE A 443 31.72 -6.27 -25.49
C ILE A 443 32.30 -6.68 -24.13
N LYS A 444 32.97 -5.76 -23.43
CA LYS A 444 33.52 -6.03 -22.09
C LYS A 444 32.43 -6.36 -21.08
N ILE A 445 31.29 -5.66 -21.14
CA ILE A 445 30.11 -5.85 -20.27
C ILE A 445 29.37 -7.13 -20.66
N ASN A 446 29.06 -7.30 -21.95
CA ASN A 446 28.40 -8.49 -22.49
C ASN A 446 29.31 -9.17 -23.51
N LYS A 447 30.04 -10.22 -23.08
CA LYS A 447 31.00 -10.95 -23.92
C LYS A 447 30.35 -11.71 -25.08
N GLU A 448 29.05 -11.95 -25.02
CA GLU A 448 28.30 -12.68 -26.06
C GLU A 448 27.58 -11.75 -27.04
N PHE A 449 27.85 -10.42 -26.97
CA PHE A 449 27.16 -9.42 -27.79
C PHE A 449 27.64 -9.44 -29.24
N SER A 450 27.21 -10.43 -30.03
CA SER A 450 27.58 -10.66 -31.42
C SER A 450 27.47 -9.41 -32.31
N LYS A 451 26.38 -8.62 -32.16
CA LYS A 451 26.18 -7.36 -32.92
C LYS A 451 27.23 -6.29 -32.64
N ALA A 452 27.74 -6.23 -31.40
CA ALA A 452 28.79 -5.27 -31.05
C ALA A 452 30.13 -5.66 -31.67
N TYR A 453 30.49 -6.95 -31.62
CA TYR A 453 31.67 -7.47 -32.34
C TYR A 453 31.56 -7.18 -33.86
N PHE A 454 30.43 -7.48 -34.46
CA PHE A 454 30.23 -7.24 -35.89
C PHE A 454 30.41 -5.75 -36.25
N LYS A 455 29.77 -4.84 -35.49
CA LYS A 455 29.91 -3.40 -35.75
C LYS A 455 31.32 -2.88 -35.53
N LEU A 456 32.03 -3.38 -34.50
CA LEU A 456 33.44 -3.05 -34.29
C LEU A 456 34.32 -3.53 -35.45
N GLY A 457 34.07 -4.76 -35.93
CA GLY A 457 34.73 -5.30 -37.10
C GLY A 457 34.58 -4.43 -38.35
N LEU A 458 33.36 -3.91 -38.60
CA LEU A 458 33.13 -2.99 -39.73
C LEU A 458 33.93 -1.70 -39.62
N LEU A 459 33.99 -1.08 -38.42
CA LEU A 459 34.77 0.14 -38.21
C LEU A 459 36.27 -0.09 -38.32
N LEU A 460 36.77 -1.29 -37.99
CA LEU A 460 38.15 -1.67 -38.15
C LEU A 460 38.52 -1.92 -39.62
N VAL A 461 37.58 -2.43 -40.43
CA VAL A 461 37.78 -2.55 -41.91
C VAL A 461 37.95 -1.17 -42.53
N GLU A 462 37.14 -0.18 -42.15
CA GLU A 462 37.24 1.20 -42.61
C GLU A 462 38.62 1.83 -42.29
N ASP A 463 39.20 1.46 -41.15
CA ASP A 463 40.54 1.91 -40.76
C ASP A 463 41.68 1.10 -41.42
N GLY A 464 41.37 0.04 -42.14
CA GLY A 464 42.37 -0.88 -42.72
C GLY A 464 42.98 -1.87 -41.74
N ASP A 465 42.44 -1.99 -40.53
CA ASP A 465 42.88 -2.99 -39.52
C ASP A 465 42.16 -4.33 -39.74
N TYR A 466 42.51 -4.99 -40.83
CA TYR A 466 41.89 -6.24 -41.28
C TYR A 466 42.08 -7.40 -40.31
N VAL A 467 43.15 -7.36 -39.49
CA VAL A 467 43.43 -8.44 -38.54
C VAL A 467 42.45 -8.44 -37.38
N ASP A 468 42.28 -7.30 -36.76
CA ASP A 468 41.36 -7.21 -35.65
C ASP A 468 39.91 -7.19 -36.13
N ALA A 469 39.64 -6.72 -37.38
CA ALA A 469 38.34 -6.86 -38.01
C ALA A 469 37.94 -8.36 -38.17
N MET A 470 38.85 -9.18 -38.70
CA MET A 470 38.66 -10.64 -38.85
C MET A 470 38.35 -11.30 -37.50
N ARG A 471 39.13 -11.00 -36.46
CA ARG A 471 38.92 -11.53 -35.10
C ARG A 471 37.57 -11.18 -34.54
N ASN A 472 37.13 -9.93 -34.76
CA ASN A 472 35.82 -9.48 -34.32
C ASN A 472 34.67 -10.16 -35.08
N PHE A 473 34.78 -10.35 -36.40
CA PHE A 473 33.78 -11.10 -37.16
C PHE A 473 33.75 -12.58 -36.74
N GLU A 474 34.91 -13.20 -36.51
CA GLU A 474 35.00 -14.58 -35.97
C GLU A 474 34.33 -14.69 -34.58
N SER A 475 34.50 -13.68 -33.72
CA SER A 475 33.80 -13.62 -32.44
C SER A 475 32.30 -13.45 -32.62
N ALA A 476 31.87 -12.60 -33.54
CA ALA A 476 30.43 -12.40 -33.83
C ALA A 476 29.75 -13.72 -34.23
N ILE A 477 30.37 -14.54 -35.12
CA ILE A 477 29.82 -15.83 -35.53
C ILE A 477 29.99 -16.93 -34.46
N THR A 478 30.96 -16.79 -33.55
CA THR A 478 31.10 -17.69 -32.41
C THR A 478 29.90 -17.60 -31.47
N TYR A 479 29.42 -16.40 -31.21
CA TYR A 479 28.26 -16.16 -30.35
C TYR A 479 26.92 -16.19 -31.08
N ASN A 480 26.92 -15.99 -32.42
CA ASN A 480 25.74 -16.16 -33.27
C ASN A 480 26.17 -16.88 -34.56
N LYS A 481 26.02 -18.18 -34.61
CA LYS A 481 26.46 -19.00 -35.76
C LYS A 481 25.73 -18.69 -37.06
N ASP A 482 24.50 -18.18 -36.96
CA ASP A 482 23.63 -17.86 -38.10
C ASP A 482 23.72 -16.39 -38.51
N PHE A 483 24.78 -15.66 -38.07
CA PHE A 483 24.98 -14.26 -38.40
C PHE A 483 25.49 -14.10 -39.83
N ALA A 484 24.55 -14.11 -40.79
CA ALA A 484 24.85 -14.08 -42.22
C ALA A 484 25.75 -12.94 -42.66
N GLU A 485 25.50 -11.71 -42.15
CA GLU A 485 26.28 -10.52 -42.48
C GLU A 485 27.73 -10.64 -42.00
N ALA A 486 27.98 -11.27 -40.87
CA ALA A 486 29.35 -11.48 -40.40
C ALA A 486 30.09 -12.49 -41.27
N HIS A 487 29.44 -13.58 -41.68
CA HIS A 487 30.00 -14.52 -42.66
C HIS A 487 30.31 -13.87 -43.98
N TYR A 488 29.42 -12.99 -44.46
CA TYR A 488 29.61 -12.23 -45.71
C TYR A 488 30.84 -11.33 -45.60
N GLN A 489 31.00 -10.58 -44.51
CA GLN A 489 32.17 -9.71 -44.29
C GLN A 489 33.49 -10.50 -44.20
N ILE A 490 33.49 -11.66 -43.57
CA ILE A 490 34.64 -12.56 -43.57
C ILE A 490 35.02 -12.97 -44.98
N ALA A 491 34.02 -13.33 -45.82
CA ALA A 491 34.28 -13.71 -47.20
C ALA A 491 34.89 -12.55 -48.01
N LEU A 492 34.35 -11.33 -47.85
CA LEU A 492 34.88 -10.13 -48.51
C LEU A 492 36.34 -9.88 -48.12
N LEU A 493 36.70 -9.98 -46.83
CA LEU A 493 38.08 -9.82 -46.34
C LEU A 493 39.03 -10.87 -46.93
N LEU A 494 38.58 -12.09 -47.13
CA LEU A 494 39.36 -13.15 -47.71
C LEU A 494 39.55 -12.98 -49.23
N MET A 495 38.64 -12.31 -49.93
CA MET A 495 38.70 -12.02 -51.36
C MET A 495 39.50 -10.73 -51.69
N ASP A 496 39.58 -9.80 -50.75
CA ASP A 496 40.37 -8.56 -50.92
C ASP A 496 41.90 -8.86 -50.90
N GLU A 497 42.62 -8.43 -51.91
CA GLU A 497 44.04 -8.72 -52.03
C GLU A 497 44.88 -8.12 -50.89
N LYS A 498 44.60 -6.89 -50.44
CA LYS A 498 45.35 -6.25 -49.35
C LYS A 498 45.05 -6.90 -48.03
N ALA A 499 43.78 -7.15 -47.75
CA ALA A 499 43.37 -7.84 -46.54
C ALA A 499 43.94 -9.29 -46.50
N SER A 500 43.81 -10.03 -47.59
CA SER A 500 44.31 -11.39 -47.73
C SER A 500 45.85 -11.49 -47.53
N GLN A 501 46.61 -10.58 -48.12
CA GLN A 501 48.05 -10.47 -47.91
C GLN A 501 48.42 -10.18 -46.44
N THR A 502 47.66 -9.31 -45.79
CA THR A 502 47.86 -8.93 -44.38
C THR A 502 47.54 -10.11 -43.45
N LEU A 503 46.44 -10.80 -43.69
CA LEU A 503 45.97 -11.98 -42.92
C LEU A 503 46.90 -13.22 -43.13
N SER A 504 47.45 -13.40 -44.33
CA SER A 504 48.38 -14.50 -44.63
C SER A 504 49.69 -14.43 -43.86
N LYS A 505 50.16 -13.23 -43.53
CA LYS A 505 51.38 -12.99 -42.73
C LYS A 505 51.26 -13.43 -41.27
N ILE A 506 50.05 -13.60 -40.77
CA ILE A 506 49.74 -13.91 -39.35
C ILE A 506 49.45 -15.40 -39.13
N LYS A 507 49.10 -16.17 -40.17
CA LYS A 507 48.70 -17.57 -40.08
C LYS A 507 49.79 -18.68 -39.88
N PRO A 508 51.09 -18.44 -39.59
CA PRO A 508 51.99 -19.61 -39.40
C PRO A 508 52.08 -20.14 -37.96
N LYS A 509 51.43 -19.56 -36.93
CA LYS A 509 51.64 -20.02 -35.54
C LYS A 509 50.65 -21.04 -34.97
N LYS A 510 49.52 -21.31 -35.64
CA LYS A 510 48.49 -22.25 -35.11
C LYS A 510 48.41 -23.62 -35.80
N ALA A 511 49.19 -23.88 -36.83
CA ALA A 511 49.16 -25.17 -37.56
C ALA A 511 50.05 -26.30 -36.94
N LYS A 512 50.64 -26.09 -35.76
CA LYS A 512 51.50 -27.12 -35.10
C LYS A 512 50.93 -27.78 -33.86
N SER A 513 49.66 -27.57 -33.50
CA SER A 513 49.06 -28.21 -32.30
C SER A 513 47.86 -29.12 -32.58
N LEU A 514 47.70 -29.59 -33.82
CA LEU A 514 46.74 -30.63 -34.20
C LEU A 514 47.46 -31.65 -35.10
N LYS A 515 48.26 -32.50 -34.49
CA LYS A 515 48.61 -33.85 -34.91
C LYS A 515 48.52 -34.75 -33.70
#